data_8227b859bfa4c0005e62d17642aa58c6
#
_entry.id   8227b859bfa4c0005e62d17642aa58c6
#
_cell.length_a   1.000
_cell.length_b   1.000
_cell.length_c   1.000
_cell.angle_alpha   90.00
_cell.angle_beta   90.00
_cell.angle_gamma   90.00
#
_symmetry.space_group_name_H-M   'P 1'
#
loop_
_entity.id
_entity.type
_entity.pdbx_description
1 polymer ?
#
loop_
_entity_poly.entity_id
_entity_poly.type
_entity_poly.pdbx_seq_one_letter_code
_entity_poly.pdbx_strand_id
1 'polypeptide(L)'
;MKIGTLEMKIARIEGFQVRVTSDSRDVRSDREGMPPWPYEKAARDAWTIAKWKQERFVSLYPGFDVDVLDGDGIVVEHGRMLLETLRESYD
;
A
#
# COMPACT_ATOMS: atom_id res chain seq x y z
N MET A 1 2.74 7.45 -14.15
CA MET A 1 2.45 6.03 -13.89
C MET A 1 0.96 5.88 -13.59
N LYS A 2 0.34 4.85 -14.11
CA LYS A 2 -1.07 4.54 -13.80
C LYS A 2 -1.22 4.02 -12.38
N ILE A 3 -2.39 4.26 -11.78
CA ILE A 3 -2.70 3.79 -10.42
C ILE A 3 -2.53 2.27 -10.31
N GLY A 4 -3.09 1.52 -11.28
CA GLY A 4 -2.97 0.06 -11.26
C GLY A 4 -1.53 -0.43 -11.35
N THR A 5 -0.69 0.25 -12.13
CA THR A 5 0.73 -0.07 -12.24
C THR A 5 1.45 0.23 -10.93
N LEU A 6 1.11 1.36 -10.29
CA LEU A 6 1.66 1.72 -8.99
C LEU A 6 1.30 0.67 -7.93
N GLU A 7 0.02 0.27 -7.88
CA GLU A 7 -0.44 -0.75 -6.92
C GLU A 7 0.31 -2.07 -7.11
N MET A 8 0.50 -2.49 -8.36
CA MET A 8 1.24 -3.72 -8.67
C MET A 8 2.71 -3.62 -8.25
N LYS A 9 3.34 -2.48 -8.49
CA LYS A 9 4.74 -2.27 -8.10
C LYS A 9 4.90 -2.30 -6.59
N ILE A 10 3.99 -1.63 -5.87
CA ILE A 10 3.99 -1.66 -4.40
C ILE A 10 3.86 -3.09 -3.89
N ALA A 11 2.93 -3.86 -4.45
CA ALA A 11 2.71 -5.25 -4.03
C ALA A 11 3.97 -6.08 -4.25
N ARG A 12 4.64 -5.91 -5.38
CA ARG A 12 5.86 -6.67 -5.69
C ARG A 12 7.01 -6.33 -4.74
N ILE A 13 7.18 -5.04 -4.41
CA ILE A 13 8.28 -4.60 -3.55
C ILE A 13 7.99 -4.89 -2.08
N GLU A 14 6.78 -4.55 -1.62
CA GLU A 14 6.44 -4.60 -0.20
C GLU A 14 5.95 -5.99 0.27
N GLY A 15 5.47 -6.82 -0.64
CA GLY A 15 5.01 -8.16 -0.29
C GLY A 15 3.57 -8.25 0.17
N PHE A 16 2.76 -7.21 -0.08
CA PHE A 16 1.33 -7.22 0.22
C PHE A 16 0.59 -6.31 -0.76
N GLN A 17 -0.67 -6.60 -1.00
CA GLN A 17 -1.48 -5.85 -1.95
C GLN A 17 -2.07 -4.59 -1.31
N VAL A 18 -2.22 -3.57 -2.13
CA VAL A 18 -2.78 -2.29 -1.71
C VAL A 18 -3.80 -1.79 -2.72
N ARG A 19 -4.68 -0.89 -2.29
CA ARG A 19 -5.64 -0.21 -3.14
C ARG A 19 -5.58 1.28 -2.83
N VAL A 20 -5.27 2.09 -3.83
CA VAL A 20 -5.20 3.54 -3.67
C VAL A 20 -6.62 4.11 -3.61
N THR A 21 -6.86 4.99 -2.64
CA THR A 21 -8.16 5.62 -2.45
C THR A 21 -8.02 7.15 -2.42
N SER A 22 -9.13 7.84 -2.66
CA SER A 22 -9.24 9.27 -2.51
C SER A 22 -10.62 9.57 -1.94
N ASP A 23 -10.67 10.30 -0.83
CA ASP A 23 -11.93 10.60 -0.10
C ASP A 23 -12.73 9.32 0.19
N SER A 24 -12.06 8.28 0.65
CA SER A 24 -12.64 6.97 0.99
C SER A 24 -13.22 6.21 -0.21
N ARG A 25 -12.89 6.61 -1.44
CA ARG A 25 -13.33 5.95 -2.67
C ARG A 25 -12.13 5.38 -3.43
N ASP A 26 -12.32 4.25 -4.08
CA ASP A 26 -11.31 3.67 -4.93
C ASP A 26 -11.01 4.62 -6.10
N VAL A 27 -9.73 4.77 -6.42
CA VAL A 27 -9.28 5.53 -7.57
C VAL A 27 -9.19 4.58 -8.76
N ARG A 28 -9.63 5.05 -9.94
CA ARG A 28 -9.60 4.22 -11.15
C ARG A 28 -8.17 3.79 -11.47
N SER A 29 -8.01 2.52 -11.81
CA SER A 29 -6.70 1.93 -12.06
C SER A 29 -6.00 2.52 -13.29
N ASP A 30 -6.76 3.12 -14.22
CA ASP A 30 -6.21 3.75 -15.43
C ASP A 30 -5.85 5.22 -15.25
N ARG A 31 -6.03 5.79 -14.05
CA ARG A 31 -5.63 7.16 -13.77
C ARG A 31 -4.14 7.32 -13.92
N GLU A 32 -3.73 8.32 -14.70
CA GLU A 32 -2.33 8.65 -14.95
C GLU A 32 -1.82 9.74 -14.01
N GLY A 33 -0.52 9.99 -14.05
CA GLY A 33 0.11 11.12 -13.39
C GLY A 33 0.62 10.83 -12.00
N MET A 34 0.54 9.58 -11.53
CA MET A 34 1.09 9.23 -10.22
C MET A 34 2.61 9.16 -10.29
N PRO A 35 3.34 9.79 -9.34
CA PRO A 35 4.78 9.60 -9.25
C PRO A 35 5.12 8.13 -9.06
N PRO A 36 6.25 7.65 -9.59
CA PRO A 36 6.64 6.25 -9.44
C PRO A 36 7.01 5.93 -7.99
N TRP A 37 6.84 4.67 -7.61
CA TRP A 37 7.23 4.17 -6.29
C TRP A 37 8.76 4.17 -6.20
N PRO A 38 9.37 4.97 -5.31
CA PRO A 38 10.83 5.14 -5.32
C PRO A 38 11.59 4.08 -4.55
N TYR A 39 10.87 3.26 -3.78
CA TYR A 39 11.53 2.27 -2.92
C TYR A 39 11.85 1.00 -3.69
N GLU A 40 13.05 0.49 -3.51
CA GLU A 40 13.50 -0.75 -4.14
C GLU A 40 13.47 -1.94 -3.18
N LYS A 41 13.42 -1.67 -1.89
CA LYS A 41 13.40 -2.69 -0.84
C LYS A 41 12.14 -2.56 0.00
N ALA A 42 11.64 -3.70 0.47
CA ALA A 42 10.49 -3.75 1.35
C ALA A 42 10.79 -3.04 2.68
N ALA A 43 9.76 -2.44 3.27
CA ALA A 43 9.84 -1.90 4.61
C ALA A 43 10.07 -3.05 5.62
N ARG A 44 10.64 -2.72 6.75
CA ARG A 44 10.99 -3.72 7.78
C ARG A 44 9.75 -4.39 8.36
N ASP A 45 9.88 -5.67 8.65
CA ASP A 45 8.81 -6.49 9.22
C ASP A 45 8.30 -5.94 10.57
N ALA A 46 9.15 -5.26 11.32
CA ALA A 46 8.78 -4.69 12.62
C ALA A 46 7.94 -3.41 12.51
N TRP A 47 7.78 -2.84 11.33
CA TRP A 47 6.91 -1.68 11.15
C TRP A 47 5.45 -2.11 11.22
N THR A 48 4.61 -1.22 11.76
CA THR A 48 3.15 -1.38 11.67
C THR A 48 2.64 -0.90 10.32
N ILE A 49 1.42 -1.31 9.97
CA ILE A 49 0.75 -0.81 8.76
C ILE A 49 0.63 0.71 8.82
N ALA A 50 0.24 1.27 9.99
CA ALA A 50 0.10 2.72 10.15
C ALA A 50 1.42 3.44 9.86
N LYS A 51 2.53 2.92 10.37
CA LYS A 51 3.84 3.52 10.10
C LYS A 51 4.20 3.44 8.63
N TRP A 52 3.93 2.31 7.98
CA TRP A 52 4.19 2.14 6.55
C TRP A 52 3.41 3.15 5.71
N LYS A 53 2.12 3.31 6.00
CA LYS A 53 1.29 4.28 5.28
C LYS A 53 1.84 5.69 5.43
N GLN A 54 2.16 6.09 6.66
CA GLN A 54 2.61 7.44 6.96
C GLN A 54 3.97 7.75 6.36
N GLU A 55 4.91 6.82 6.50
CA GLU A 55 6.30 7.05 6.10
C GLU A 55 6.51 6.88 4.59
N ARG A 56 5.83 5.94 3.97
CA ARG A 56 6.09 5.60 2.58
C ARG A 56 5.00 6.03 1.60
N PHE A 57 3.74 6.10 2.02
CA PHE A 57 2.66 6.41 1.08
C PHE A 57 2.15 7.84 1.20
N VAL A 58 1.64 8.22 2.35
CA VAL A 58 1.00 9.54 2.53
C VAL A 58 1.98 10.68 2.26
N SER A 59 3.23 10.53 2.63
CA SER A 59 4.25 11.54 2.42
C SER A 59 4.57 11.77 0.93
N LEU A 60 4.38 10.76 0.08
CA LEU A 60 4.69 10.84 -1.36
C LEU A 60 3.48 11.25 -2.21
N TYR A 61 2.29 10.90 -1.77
CA TYR A 61 1.07 11.09 -2.57
C TYR A 61 0.05 11.93 -1.79
N PRO A 62 0.29 13.23 -1.60
CA PRO A 62 -0.65 14.10 -0.89
C PRO A 62 -2.02 14.08 -1.56
N GLY A 63 -3.07 14.01 -0.77
CA GLY A 63 -4.44 13.93 -1.28
C GLY A 63 -4.93 12.52 -1.57
N PHE A 64 -4.08 11.53 -1.44
CA PHE A 64 -4.44 10.12 -1.60
C PHE A 64 -4.24 9.38 -0.28
N ASP A 65 -4.96 8.28 -0.13
CA ASP A 65 -4.78 7.33 0.94
C ASP A 65 -4.65 5.94 0.34
N VAL A 66 -4.44 4.93 1.17
CA VAL A 66 -4.24 3.58 0.69
C VAL A 66 -4.85 2.58 1.66
N ASP A 67 -5.59 1.61 1.12
CA ASP A 67 -6.03 0.44 1.87
C ASP A 67 -5.02 -0.67 1.67
N VAL A 68 -4.70 -1.36 2.76
CA VAL A 68 -3.82 -2.53 2.74
C VAL A 68 -4.68 -3.78 2.85
N LEU A 69 -4.44 -4.75 1.98
CA LEU A 69 -5.21 -5.99 1.92
C LEU A 69 -4.40 -7.13 2.52
N ASP A 70 -5.07 -8.04 3.22
CA ASP A 70 -4.43 -9.27 3.69
C ASP A 70 -4.45 -10.35 2.60
N GLY A 71 -3.92 -11.54 2.91
CA GLY A 71 -3.83 -12.64 1.96
C GLY A 71 -5.17 -13.18 1.47
N ASP A 72 -6.26 -12.85 2.16
CA ASP A 72 -7.63 -13.20 1.75
C ASP A 72 -8.30 -12.08 0.96
N GLY A 73 -7.59 -10.99 0.69
CA GLY A 73 -8.14 -9.85 -0.04
C GLY A 73 -9.01 -8.94 0.81
N ILE A 74 -8.94 -9.06 2.13
CA ILE A 74 -9.75 -8.27 3.06
C ILE A 74 -8.95 -7.05 3.52
N VAL A 75 -9.59 -5.88 3.51
CA VAL A 75 -8.96 -4.64 3.97
C VAL A 75 -8.64 -4.72 5.46
N VAL A 76 -7.40 -4.45 5.82
CA VAL A 76 -6.97 -4.35 7.20
C VAL A 76 -7.20 -2.91 7.65
N GLU A 77 -8.23 -2.70 8.46
CA GLU A 77 -8.67 -1.36 8.82
C GLU A 77 -7.87 -0.73 9.96
N HIS A 78 -7.31 -1.54 10.86
CA HIS A 78 -6.49 -1.01 11.95
C HIS A 78 -5.02 -0.97 11.57
N GLY A 79 -4.32 0.06 12.02
CA GLY A 79 -2.92 0.25 11.67
C GLY A 79 -1.92 -0.45 12.57
N ARG A 80 -2.38 -1.24 13.53
CA ARG A 80 -1.51 -1.83 14.57
C ARG A 80 -0.83 -3.13 14.15
N MET A 81 -1.33 -3.77 13.10
CA MET A 81 -0.74 -5.02 12.61
C MET A 81 0.68 -4.78 12.12
N LEU A 82 1.60 -5.66 12.47
CA LEU A 82 2.96 -5.63 11.95
C LEU A 82 2.99 -6.09 10.50
N LEU A 83 3.92 -5.54 9.72
CA LEU A 83 4.09 -5.96 8.33
C LEU A 83 4.47 -7.44 8.23
N GLU A 84 5.22 -7.95 9.21
CA GLU A 84 5.53 -9.38 9.30
C GLU A 84 4.25 -10.23 9.31
N THR A 85 3.31 -9.89 10.18
CA THR A 85 2.03 -10.59 10.28
C THR A 85 1.23 -10.50 8.99
N LEU A 86 1.19 -9.30 8.42
CA LEU A 86 0.50 -9.07 7.15
C LEU A 86 1.08 -9.93 6.04
N ARG A 87 2.40 -9.96 5.90
CA ARG A 87 3.09 -10.75 4.87
C ARG A 87 2.87 -12.24 5.04
N GLU A 88 2.83 -12.71 6.27
CA GLU A 88 2.54 -14.11 6.58
C GLU A 88 1.15 -14.54 6.11
N SER A 89 0.18 -13.62 6.06
CA SER A 89 -1.17 -13.93 5.61
C SER A 89 -1.25 -14.33 4.14
N TYR A 90 -0.21 -14.06 3.35
CA TYR A 90 -0.14 -14.40 1.93
C TYR A 90 0.44 -15.79 1.66
N ASP A 91 0.92 -16.46 2.67
CA ASP A 91 1.53 -17.80 2.55
C ASP A 91 0.50 -18.91 2.56
#